data_ac1fa4a1441e59e0cd1306d5ada7e349
#
_entry.id   ac1fa4a1441e59e0cd1306d5ada7e349
#
_cell.length_a   1.000
_cell.length_b   1.000
_cell.length_c   1.000
_cell.angle_alpha   90.00
_cell.angle_beta   90.00
_cell.angle_gamma   90.00
#
_symmetry.space_group_name_H-M   'P 1'
#
loop_
_entity.id
_entity.type
_entity.pdbx_description
1 polymer ?
#
loop_
_entity_poly.entity_id
_entity_poly.type
_entity_poly.pdbx_seq_one_letter_code
_entity_poly.pdbx_strand_id
1 'polypeptide(L)'
;MKRSVELKKGWSLKRAGKTAESQEDGLAAAETTAARLRDWIRIKTMPAQVQDVLYEHGLLPEEFRLGWCEKALFIGESDWIYRCSFTGEKGRKCRILFQGLDTIADIYLNGIKLGRCEDFYLPAEFDITDLLERDNTLYLHFISPISYMKEQDWEEKWNGSVMRCKTVRKPIHDFPPEKTEKGSNYQGAVPYFTPVGVYGPVSLVYYEEEEIRDDFIQARAEADGNGVLSIEMRGTGRPDTLTVHWDFSGENGKEKGDKGGSKSFRPDVREDGWSIREEIEVDSPPLWWPRGFGEQNLAEINIEIRKNGKVCDHILKRIGFRRIQMEVPFAYHINGKKVRLFGGSLDPLQGYTHCYQPDRERRLFEMVENANINTLRIWGEGIPLPDEFYDECDKRGILIWQEFFLGHGAYPDSEKIRDFCKKEAEYLVRRLRHHPSLLLWCGGNENPNGG
;
A
#
# COMPACT_ATOMS: atom_id res chain seq x y z
N MET A 1 -4.65 -14.36 -20.64
CA MET A 1 -3.61 -13.51 -20.01
C MET A 1 -4.28 -12.58 -19.05
N LYS A 2 -3.73 -12.43 -17.86
CA LYS A 2 -4.18 -11.51 -16.82
C LYS A 2 -4.18 -10.07 -17.33
N ARG A 3 -5.24 -9.32 -17.01
CA ARG A 3 -5.40 -7.92 -17.44
C ARG A 3 -6.08 -7.14 -16.33
N SER A 4 -5.50 -6.00 -15.94
CA SER A 4 -6.09 -5.07 -14.99
C SER A 4 -6.71 -3.87 -15.70
N VAL A 5 -7.90 -3.47 -15.26
CA VAL A 5 -8.62 -2.29 -15.75
C VAL A 5 -9.01 -1.43 -14.56
N GLU A 6 -8.38 -0.29 -14.41
CA GLU A 6 -8.64 0.62 -13.31
C GLU A 6 -9.96 1.39 -13.50
N LEU A 7 -10.79 1.43 -12.48
CA LEU A 7 -12.07 2.14 -12.46
C LEU A 7 -11.88 3.62 -12.10
N LYS A 8 -11.35 4.41 -13.04
CA LYS A 8 -11.06 5.85 -12.84
C LYS A 8 -12.26 6.79 -12.96
N LYS A 9 -13.36 6.34 -13.58
CA LYS A 9 -14.52 7.16 -13.92
C LYS A 9 -15.83 6.51 -13.46
N GLY A 10 -16.91 7.28 -13.50
CA GLY A 10 -18.23 6.78 -13.14
C GLY A 10 -18.55 6.83 -11.65
N TRP A 11 -17.72 7.50 -10.86
CA TRP A 11 -17.84 7.59 -9.42
C TRP A 11 -18.65 8.78 -8.95
N SER A 12 -19.36 8.55 -7.84
CA SER A 12 -20.07 9.60 -7.09
C SER A 12 -20.05 9.28 -5.60
N LEU A 13 -20.11 10.33 -4.78
CA LEU A 13 -20.09 10.31 -3.33
C LEU A 13 -21.38 10.86 -2.77
N LYS A 14 -21.83 10.31 -1.63
CA LYS A 14 -22.95 10.82 -0.86
C LYS A 14 -22.71 10.58 0.62
N ARG A 15 -23.09 11.54 1.46
CA ARG A 15 -23.20 11.30 2.89
C ARG A 15 -24.42 10.41 3.16
N ALA A 16 -24.27 9.33 3.92
CA ALA A 16 -25.39 8.52 4.35
C ALA A 16 -26.26 9.31 5.35
N GLY A 17 -27.58 9.11 5.30
CA GLY A 17 -28.48 9.67 6.30
C GLY A 17 -28.15 9.08 7.68
N LYS A 18 -28.29 9.87 8.74
CA LYS A 18 -28.05 9.41 10.11
C LYS A 18 -28.89 8.16 10.40
N THR A 19 -28.24 7.08 10.83
CA THR A 19 -28.85 6.12 11.72
C THR A 19 -28.84 6.76 13.10
N ALA A 20 -30.03 7.03 13.63
CA ALA A 20 -30.40 7.50 14.97
C ALA A 20 -29.32 8.18 15.85
N GLU A 21 -29.69 9.39 16.30
CA GLU A 21 -29.18 10.11 17.47
C GLU A 21 -27.74 10.66 17.41
N SER A 22 -27.58 11.86 16.89
CA SER A 22 -26.49 12.73 17.27
C SER A 22 -27.02 14.15 17.53
N GLN A 23 -26.69 14.63 18.72
CA GLN A 23 -27.07 15.90 19.32
C GLN A 23 -26.75 17.09 18.43
N GLU A 24 -27.69 18.00 18.36
CA GLU A 24 -27.57 19.37 17.84
C GLU A 24 -26.66 20.17 18.77
N ASP A 25 -25.56 20.68 18.23
CA ASP A 25 -24.98 21.95 18.70
C ASP A 25 -23.91 22.42 17.72
N GLY A 26 -24.11 23.61 17.14
CA GLY A 26 -23.08 24.35 16.43
C GLY A 26 -23.21 24.52 14.91
N LEU A 27 -24.39 24.46 14.29
CA LEU A 27 -24.58 24.03 12.89
C LEU A 27 -25.18 25.01 11.88
N ALA A 28 -25.28 26.31 12.10
CA ALA A 28 -25.91 27.21 11.11
C ALA A 28 -25.11 27.34 9.77
N ALA A 29 -23.78 27.24 9.78
CA ALA A 29 -22.97 27.20 8.56
C ALA A 29 -22.90 25.78 7.96
N ALA A 30 -23.08 24.75 8.78
CA ALA A 30 -23.08 23.35 8.38
C ALA A 30 -24.42 22.90 7.78
N GLU A 31 -25.52 23.54 8.08
CA GLU A 31 -26.84 23.18 7.54
C GLU A 31 -26.91 23.34 6.01
N THR A 32 -26.31 24.40 5.46
CA THR A 32 -26.29 24.63 4.00
C THR A 32 -25.40 23.60 3.30
N THR A 33 -24.27 23.22 3.92
CA THR A 33 -23.37 22.17 3.45
C THR A 33 -23.99 20.79 3.62
N ALA A 34 -24.64 20.52 4.77
CA ALA A 34 -25.32 19.26 5.05
C ALA A 34 -26.49 18.98 4.07
N ALA A 35 -27.22 20.01 3.65
CA ALA A 35 -28.26 19.86 2.64
C ALA A 35 -27.70 19.45 1.27
N ARG A 36 -26.58 20.06 0.86
CA ARG A 36 -25.90 19.71 -0.41
C ARG A 36 -25.27 18.31 -0.41
N LEU A 37 -24.91 17.79 0.77
CA LEU A 37 -24.32 16.45 0.93
C LEU A 37 -25.37 15.32 0.90
N ARG A 38 -26.67 15.62 0.88
CA ARG A 38 -27.75 14.63 0.70
C ARG A 38 -27.87 14.14 -0.74
N ASP A 39 -27.36 14.92 -1.69
CA ASP A 39 -27.35 14.55 -3.11
C ASP A 39 -26.03 13.88 -3.50
N TRP A 40 -26.05 13.17 -4.63
CA TRP A 40 -24.85 12.57 -5.18
C TRP A 40 -23.90 13.63 -5.73
N ILE A 41 -22.67 13.66 -5.21
CA ILE A 41 -21.58 14.51 -5.68
C ILE A 41 -20.74 13.69 -6.64
N ARG A 42 -20.50 14.18 -7.85
CA ARG A 42 -19.64 13.52 -8.84
C ARG A 42 -18.18 13.61 -8.40
N ILE A 43 -17.47 12.47 -8.42
CA ILE A 43 -16.02 12.41 -8.22
C ILE A 43 -15.34 12.59 -9.56
N LYS A 44 -14.43 13.56 -9.68
CA LYS A 44 -13.74 13.87 -10.94
C LYS A 44 -12.58 12.92 -11.20
N THR A 45 -11.81 12.61 -10.16
CA THR A 45 -10.58 11.83 -10.23
C THR A 45 -10.58 10.76 -9.15
N MET A 46 -10.18 9.55 -9.48
CA MET A 46 -9.96 8.46 -8.52
C MET A 46 -8.47 8.05 -8.54
N PRO A 47 -7.94 7.59 -7.41
CA PRO A 47 -8.55 7.49 -6.08
C PRO A 47 -8.81 8.87 -5.46
N ALA A 48 -9.84 8.96 -4.60
CA ALA A 48 -10.19 10.15 -3.84
C ALA A 48 -10.85 9.79 -2.51
N GLN A 49 -10.41 10.39 -1.43
CA GLN A 49 -11.07 10.34 -0.14
C GLN A 49 -12.15 11.41 -0.06
N VAL A 50 -13.00 11.35 0.94
CA VAL A 50 -14.14 12.29 1.12
C VAL A 50 -13.67 13.74 1.13
N GLN A 51 -12.61 14.06 1.89
CA GLN A 51 -12.08 15.41 1.98
C GLN A 51 -11.59 15.95 0.62
N ASP A 52 -10.99 15.10 -0.21
CA ASP A 52 -10.53 15.50 -1.55
C ASP A 52 -11.72 15.91 -2.42
N VAL A 53 -12.78 15.09 -2.41
CA VAL A 53 -14.01 15.37 -3.16
C VAL A 53 -14.69 16.63 -2.68
N LEU A 54 -14.81 16.80 -1.35
CA LEU A 54 -15.44 18.00 -0.77
C LEU A 54 -14.65 19.27 -1.07
N TYR A 55 -13.33 19.18 -1.02
CA TYR A 55 -12.44 20.28 -1.40
C TYR A 55 -12.61 20.68 -2.87
N GLU A 56 -12.58 19.72 -3.79
CA GLU A 56 -12.78 19.96 -5.24
C GLU A 56 -14.12 20.64 -5.57
N HIS A 57 -15.13 20.46 -4.73
CA HIS A 57 -16.46 21.06 -4.89
C HIS A 57 -16.67 22.34 -4.07
N GLY A 58 -15.59 22.84 -3.42
CA GLY A 58 -15.66 24.06 -2.60
C GLY A 58 -16.50 23.90 -1.32
N LEU A 59 -16.71 22.66 -0.86
CA LEU A 59 -17.48 22.33 0.36
C LEU A 59 -16.58 22.24 1.60
N LEU A 60 -15.28 22.20 1.42
CA LEU A 60 -14.25 22.41 2.44
C LEU A 60 -13.37 23.59 2.04
N PRO A 61 -12.86 24.37 3.01
CA PRO A 61 -11.90 25.42 2.72
C PRO A 61 -10.57 24.82 2.24
N GLU A 62 -9.72 25.68 1.70
CA GLU A 62 -8.35 25.34 1.33
C GLU A 62 -7.61 24.72 2.51
N GLU A 63 -6.90 23.64 2.26
CA GLU A 63 -6.09 22.94 3.25
C GLU A 63 -5.07 23.86 3.92
N PHE A 64 -4.65 23.53 5.13
CA PHE A 64 -3.70 24.31 5.94
C PHE A 64 -4.16 25.70 6.36
N ARG A 65 -5.41 26.11 6.10
CA ARG A 65 -5.96 27.30 6.73
C ARG A 65 -6.29 27.02 8.20
N LEU A 66 -6.10 28.03 9.03
CA LEU A 66 -6.48 27.95 10.45
C LEU A 66 -7.94 27.49 10.61
N GLY A 67 -8.17 26.49 11.44
CA GLY A 67 -9.49 25.92 11.67
C GLY A 67 -9.95 24.95 10.58
N TRP A 68 -9.08 24.46 9.68
CA TRP A 68 -9.45 23.50 8.66
C TRP A 68 -9.84 22.15 9.26
N CYS A 69 -9.07 21.66 10.24
CA CYS A 69 -9.33 20.37 10.88
C CYS A 69 -10.70 20.35 11.56
N GLU A 70 -11.06 21.39 12.28
CA GLU A 70 -12.34 21.52 12.97
C GLU A 70 -13.52 21.43 11.97
N LYS A 71 -13.34 21.99 10.78
CA LYS A 71 -14.34 21.93 9.70
C LYS A 71 -14.44 20.57 9.03
N ALA A 72 -13.39 19.74 9.14
CA ALA A 72 -13.31 18.42 8.53
C ALA A 72 -13.69 17.29 9.51
N LEU A 73 -13.83 17.53 10.82
CA LEU A 73 -14.13 16.51 11.83
C LEU A 73 -15.37 15.66 11.49
N PHE A 74 -16.41 16.28 10.93
CA PHE A 74 -17.65 15.59 10.57
C PHE A 74 -17.44 14.46 9.56
N ILE A 75 -16.31 14.45 8.83
CA ILE A 75 -15.99 13.40 7.86
C ILE A 75 -15.85 12.05 8.57
N GLY A 76 -15.03 12.00 9.62
CA GLY A 76 -14.84 10.80 10.42
C GLY A 76 -16.06 10.42 11.27
N GLU A 77 -16.94 11.37 11.55
CA GLU A 77 -18.17 11.18 12.35
C GLU A 77 -19.39 10.74 11.52
N SER A 78 -19.23 10.59 10.21
CA SER A 78 -20.32 10.30 9.28
C SER A 78 -20.05 9.05 8.48
N ASP A 79 -21.13 8.37 8.11
CA ASP A 79 -21.09 7.33 7.10
C ASP A 79 -21.12 7.94 5.70
N TRP A 80 -20.39 7.30 4.78
CA TRP A 80 -20.27 7.75 3.40
C TRP A 80 -20.52 6.62 2.41
N ILE A 81 -21.17 6.94 1.30
CA ILE A 81 -21.44 5.96 0.24
C ILE A 81 -20.77 6.43 -1.04
N TYR A 82 -19.86 5.61 -1.56
CA TYR A 82 -19.34 5.72 -2.92
C TYR A 82 -20.18 4.84 -3.83
N ARG A 83 -20.46 5.33 -5.03
CA ARG A 83 -21.10 4.56 -6.08
C ARG A 83 -20.31 4.71 -7.37
N CYS A 84 -20.06 3.59 -8.04
CA CYS A 84 -19.45 3.54 -9.36
C CYS A 84 -20.33 2.74 -10.32
N SER A 85 -20.61 3.32 -11.48
CA SER A 85 -21.21 2.59 -12.60
C SER A 85 -20.12 2.30 -13.65
N PHE A 86 -20.00 1.04 -14.06
CA PHE A 86 -18.98 0.61 -15.01
C PHE A 86 -19.46 -0.53 -15.89
N THR A 87 -18.79 -0.70 -17.04
CA THR A 87 -19.02 -1.83 -17.94
C THR A 87 -18.02 -2.95 -17.66
N GLY A 88 -18.51 -4.20 -17.64
CA GLY A 88 -17.72 -5.40 -17.43
C GLY A 88 -17.82 -6.38 -18.61
N GLU A 89 -16.94 -7.37 -18.63
CA GLU A 89 -16.96 -8.46 -19.61
C GLU A 89 -17.64 -9.69 -19.00
N LYS A 90 -18.97 -9.74 -19.10
CA LYS A 90 -19.77 -10.88 -18.60
C LYS A 90 -19.22 -12.21 -19.08
N GLY A 91 -19.14 -13.20 -18.18
CA GLY A 91 -18.67 -14.55 -18.47
C GLY A 91 -17.13 -14.71 -18.47
N ARG A 92 -16.38 -13.66 -18.19
CA ARG A 92 -14.94 -13.72 -17.93
C ARG A 92 -14.66 -13.87 -16.44
N LYS A 93 -13.68 -14.69 -16.07
CA LYS A 93 -13.17 -14.72 -14.69
C LYS A 93 -12.65 -13.35 -14.32
N CYS A 94 -13.16 -12.79 -13.23
CA CYS A 94 -12.83 -11.43 -12.81
C CYS A 94 -12.86 -11.28 -11.30
N ARG A 95 -11.87 -10.55 -10.77
CA ARG A 95 -11.86 -10.06 -9.40
C ARG A 95 -11.92 -8.55 -9.39
N ILE A 96 -12.52 -7.98 -8.36
CA ILE A 96 -12.38 -6.57 -8.04
C ILE A 96 -11.34 -6.42 -6.94
N LEU A 97 -10.35 -5.54 -7.17
CA LEU A 97 -9.24 -5.28 -6.27
C LEU A 97 -9.28 -3.83 -5.81
N PHE A 98 -9.28 -3.61 -4.51
CA PHE A 98 -9.15 -2.32 -3.85
C PHE A 98 -7.76 -2.25 -3.21
N GLN A 99 -6.89 -1.40 -3.70
CA GLN A 99 -5.51 -1.28 -3.17
C GLN A 99 -5.43 -0.41 -1.92
N GLY A 100 -6.49 0.36 -1.61
CA GLY A 100 -6.53 1.17 -0.40
C GLY A 100 -7.92 1.68 -0.08
N LEU A 101 -8.47 1.23 1.05
CA LEU A 101 -9.74 1.68 1.61
C LEU A 101 -9.51 2.20 3.03
N ASP A 102 -10.06 3.37 3.33
CA ASP A 102 -9.90 4.04 4.61
C ASP A 102 -11.26 4.21 5.31
N THR A 103 -11.70 3.32 6.16
CA THR A 103 -11.15 2.03 6.52
C THR A 103 -12.25 0.97 6.52
N ILE A 104 -13.32 1.16 7.34
CA ILE A 104 -14.39 0.18 7.50
C ILE A 104 -15.39 0.37 6.37
N ALA A 105 -15.39 -0.54 5.41
CA ALA A 105 -16.24 -0.43 4.23
C ALA A 105 -16.98 -1.74 3.93
N ASP A 106 -18.30 -1.69 3.88
CA ASP A 106 -19.13 -2.74 3.30
C ASP A 106 -19.20 -2.57 1.78
N ILE A 107 -18.94 -3.63 1.03
CA ILE A 107 -18.75 -3.62 -0.42
C ILE A 107 -19.88 -4.42 -1.08
N TYR A 108 -20.56 -3.81 -2.05
CA TYR A 108 -21.70 -4.41 -2.76
C TYR A 108 -21.52 -4.25 -4.26
N LEU A 109 -21.78 -5.33 -5.02
CA LEU A 109 -21.86 -5.30 -6.48
C LEU A 109 -23.26 -5.74 -6.92
N ASN A 110 -23.93 -4.94 -7.75
CA ASN A 110 -25.24 -5.22 -8.29
C ASN A 110 -26.29 -5.59 -7.22
N GLY A 111 -26.18 -4.94 -6.03
CA GLY A 111 -27.04 -5.17 -4.87
C GLY A 111 -26.65 -6.35 -3.98
N ILE A 112 -25.64 -7.12 -4.34
CA ILE A 112 -25.13 -8.28 -3.56
C ILE A 112 -23.92 -7.86 -2.74
N LYS A 113 -23.91 -8.15 -1.43
CA LYS A 113 -22.78 -7.89 -0.55
C LYS A 113 -21.63 -8.85 -0.87
N LEU A 114 -20.47 -8.30 -1.24
CA LEU A 114 -19.24 -9.05 -1.46
C LEU A 114 -18.52 -9.35 -0.15
N GLY A 115 -18.46 -8.37 0.74
CA GLY A 115 -17.76 -8.49 2.02
C GLY A 115 -17.55 -7.14 2.70
N ARG A 116 -16.60 -7.12 3.64
CA ARG A 116 -16.20 -5.94 4.41
C ARG A 116 -14.68 -5.80 4.42
N CYS A 117 -14.19 -4.59 4.25
CA CYS A 117 -12.82 -4.20 4.57
C CYS A 117 -12.80 -3.62 5.99
N GLU A 118 -11.81 -4.04 6.80
CA GLU A 118 -11.59 -3.54 8.16
C GLU A 118 -10.12 -3.20 8.42
N ASP A 119 -9.28 -3.27 7.39
CA ASP A 119 -7.85 -3.07 7.49
C ASP A 119 -7.39 -1.97 6.52
N PHE A 120 -6.71 -0.95 7.05
CA PHE A 120 -6.16 0.15 6.26
C PHE A 120 -4.96 -0.27 5.42
N TYR A 121 -4.13 -1.20 5.90
CA TYR A 121 -2.84 -1.52 5.30
C TYR A 121 -2.89 -2.64 4.27
N LEU A 122 -4.00 -3.38 4.21
CA LEU A 122 -4.17 -4.49 3.29
C LEU A 122 -5.08 -4.14 2.10
N PRO A 123 -4.76 -4.63 0.90
CA PRO A 123 -5.72 -4.60 -0.19
C PRO A 123 -6.90 -5.53 0.10
N ALA A 124 -8.08 -5.18 -0.40
CA ALA A 124 -9.26 -6.03 -0.38
C ALA A 124 -9.53 -6.57 -1.81
N GLU A 125 -9.72 -7.88 -1.94
CA GLU A 125 -9.97 -8.53 -3.21
C GLU A 125 -11.19 -9.45 -3.10
N PHE A 126 -12.08 -9.40 -4.10
CA PHE A 126 -13.27 -10.24 -4.15
C PHE A 126 -13.43 -10.82 -5.56
N ASP A 127 -13.68 -12.13 -5.64
CA ASP A 127 -14.08 -12.76 -6.89
C ASP A 127 -15.50 -12.32 -7.24
N ILE A 128 -15.68 -11.80 -8.43
CA ILE A 128 -16.96 -11.29 -8.93
C ILE A 128 -17.39 -11.99 -10.23
N THR A 129 -16.75 -13.11 -10.58
CA THR A 129 -16.96 -13.84 -11.83
C THR A 129 -18.43 -14.10 -12.12
N ASP A 130 -19.17 -14.61 -11.13
CA ASP A 130 -20.58 -14.96 -11.27
C ASP A 130 -21.55 -13.78 -11.15
N LEU A 131 -21.05 -12.63 -10.65
CA LEU A 131 -21.83 -11.41 -10.42
C LEU A 131 -21.61 -10.34 -11.49
N LEU A 132 -20.56 -10.51 -12.31
CA LEU A 132 -20.18 -9.53 -13.31
C LEU A 132 -21.14 -9.55 -14.49
N GLU A 133 -21.76 -8.41 -14.70
CA GLU A 133 -22.66 -8.16 -15.83
C GLU A 133 -21.98 -7.21 -16.85
N ARG A 134 -22.67 -6.93 -17.97
CA ARG A 134 -22.23 -5.90 -18.90
C ARG A 134 -22.25 -4.53 -18.24
N ASP A 135 -23.35 -4.19 -17.59
CA ASP A 135 -23.54 -2.93 -16.87
C ASP A 135 -23.63 -3.22 -15.37
N ASN A 136 -22.73 -2.64 -14.60
CA ASN A 136 -22.56 -2.94 -13.18
C ASN A 136 -22.68 -1.68 -12.34
N THR A 137 -23.13 -1.85 -11.11
CA THR A 137 -23.13 -0.81 -10.09
C THR A 137 -22.44 -1.34 -8.83
N LEU A 138 -21.34 -0.70 -8.47
CA LEU A 138 -20.57 -0.93 -7.24
C LEU A 138 -20.97 0.11 -6.20
N TYR A 139 -21.19 -0.33 -4.96
CA TYR A 139 -21.35 0.54 -3.80
C TYR A 139 -20.32 0.19 -2.74
N LEU A 140 -19.71 1.22 -2.16
CA LEU A 140 -18.86 1.13 -0.98
C LEU A 140 -19.53 1.95 0.12
N HIS A 141 -19.98 1.30 1.19
CA HIS A 141 -20.54 1.97 2.36
C HIS A 141 -19.48 2.04 3.45
N PHE A 142 -18.83 3.19 3.56
CA PHE A 142 -17.89 3.49 4.62
C PHE A 142 -18.65 3.84 5.90
N ILE A 143 -18.38 3.09 6.95
CA ILE A 143 -18.91 3.32 8.29
C ILE A 143 -18.03 4.36 8.98
N SER A 144 -18.65 5.28 9.70
CA SER A 144 -17.93 6.26 10.53
C SER A 144 -16.89 5.58 11.42
N PRO A 145 -15.59 5.84 11.21
CA PRO A 145 -14.56 5.24 12.06
C PRO A 145 -14.68 5.69 13.51
N ILE A 146 -15.16 6.91 13.76
CA ILE A 146 -15.40 7.43 15.13
C ILE A 146 -16.54 6.67 15.82
N SER A 147 -17.65 6.43 15.12
CA SER A 147 -18.77 5.64 15.68
C SER A 147 -18.34 4.19 15.89
N TYR A 148 -17.68 3.61 14.90
CA TYR A 148 -17.17 2.23 14.99
C TYR A 148 -16.25 2.04 16.19
N MET A 149 -15.34 2.98 16.44
CA MET A 149 -14.44 2.92 17.58
C MET A 149 -15.17 3.01 18.93
N LYS A 150 -16.23 3.84 19.02
CA LYS A 150 -17.03 3.95 20.25
C LYS A 150 -17.77 2.66 20.59
N GLU A 151 -18.11 1.86 19.59
CA GLU A 151 -18.80 0.58 19.75
C GLU A 151 -17.85 -0.57 20.11
N GLN A 152 -16.52 -0.37 19.94
CA GLN A 152 -15.54 -1.39 20.31
C GLN A 152 -15.26 -1.35 21.80
N ASP A 153 -15.17 -2.53 22.43
CA ASP A 153 -14.69 -2.67 23.80
C ASP A 153 -13.20 -2.26 23.84
N TRP A 154 -12.94 -1.10 24.41
CA TRP A 154 -11.59 -0.63 24.72
C TRP A 154 -11.14 -1.36 26.00
N GLU A 155 -10.28 -2.35 25.86
CA GLU A 155 -9.60 -2.88 27.02
C GLU A 155 -8.68 -1.81 27.61
N GLU A 156 -8.87 -1.51 28.87
CA GLU A 156 -8.19 -0.65 29.80
C GLU A 156 -7.21 0.41 29.27
N LYS A 157 -7.42 1.66 29.70
CA LYS A 157 -6.47 2.78 29.52
C LYS A 157 -5.14 2.42 30.18
N TRP A 158 -4.15 2.11 29.35
CA TRP A 158 -2.83 1.77 29.81
C TRP A 158 -2.01 3.05 30.08
N ASN A 159 -1.69 3.34 31.34
CA ASN A 159 -0.74 4.39 31.81
C ASN A 159 -0.78 5.74 31.09
N GLY A 160 -1.95 6.23 30.70
CA GLY A 160 -2.08 7.53 30.03
C GLY A 160 -1.68 7.56 28.56
N SER A 161 -1.29 6.43 27.99
CA SER A 161 -1.03 6.29 26.55
C SER A 161 -2.33 6.17 25.76
N VAL A 162 -2.35 6.74 24.55
CA VAL A 162 -3.47 6.59 23.63
C VAL A 162 -3.55 5.12 23.20
N MET A 163 -4.64 4.43 23.56
CA MET A 163 -4.90 3.09 23.04
C MET A 163 -5.40 3.16 21.62
N ARG A 164 -4.84 2.34 20.77
CA ARG A 164 -5.28 2.20 19.39
C ARG A 164 -6.49 1.28 19.30
N CYS A 165 -7.45 1.61 18.44
CA CYS A 165 -8.58 0.74 18.18
C CYS A 165 -8.13 -0.61 17.59
N LYS A 166 -8.76 -1.70 18.02
CA LYS A 166 -8.44 -3.06 17.59
C LYS A 166 -8.57 -3.30 16.09
N THR A 167 -9.41 -2.53 15.42
CA THR A 167 -9.78 -2.74 14.01
C THR A 167 -9.40 -1.58 13.11
N VAL A 168 -9.46 -0.34 13.61
CA VAL A 168 -9.11 0.85 12.84
C VAL A 168 -7.69 1.23 13.22
N ARG A 169 -6.72 0.56 12.64
CA ARG A 169 -5.30 0.90 12.79
C ARG A 169 -4.95 1.88 11.70
N LYS A 170 -4.87 3.14 12.08
CA LYS A 170 -4.59 4.27 11.20
C LYS A 170 -3.41 5.06 11.75
N PRO A 171 -2.77 5.91 10.94
CA PRO A 171 -1.83 6.91 11.45
C PRO A 171 -2.42 7.70 12.63
N ILE A 172 -1.59 8.03 13.63
CA ILE A 172 -2.03 8.58 14.92
C ILE A 172 -2.84 9.87 14.80
N HIS A 173 -2.55 10.67 13.80
CA HIS A 173 -3.22 11.94 13.54
C HIS A 173 -4.65 11.81 13.02
N ASP A 174 -5.11 10.61 12.74
CA ASP A 174 -6.45 10.37 12.22
C ASP A 174 -7.54 10.46 13.29
N PHE A 175 -7.16 10.51 14.56
CA PHE A 175 -8.10 10.57 15.67
C PHE A 175 -7.94 11.87 16.42
N PRO A 176 -9.02 12.67 16.55
CA PRO A 176 -8.96 13.83 17.41
C PRO A 176 -8.59 13.38 18.83
N PRO A 177 -7.72 14.10 19.54
CA PRO A 177 -7.47 13.82 20.92
C PRO A 177 -8.80 13.92 21.67
N GLU A 178 -9.09 12.95 22.56
CA GLU A 178 -10.16 13.16 23.54
C GLU A 178 -9.90 14.53 24.17
N LYS A 179 -10.94 15.36 24.28
CA LYS A 179 -10.88 16.61 25.04
C LYS A 179 -10.59 16.23 26.50
N THR A 180 -9.32 16.07 26.81
CA THR A 180 -8.93 16.00 28.20
C THR A 180 -9.21 17.38 28.78
N GLU A 181 -9.87 17.46 29.94
CA GLU A 181 -10.21 18.69 30.66
C GLU A 181 -9.00 19.60 30.96
N LYS A 182 -7.82 19.14 30.65
CA LYS A 182 -6.54 19.82 30.82
C LYS A 182 -5.81 20.02 29.52
N GLY A 183 -6.45 20.63 28.51
CA GLY A 183 -5.74 21.16 27.34
C GLY A 183 -4.43 20.42 27.00
N SER A 184 -4.45 19.09 26.93
CA SER A 184 -3.28 18.34 26.55
C SER A 184 -2.99 18.74 25.11
N ASN A 185 -1.97 19.56 24.96
CA ASN A 185 -1.41 19.92 23.69
C ASN A 185 -1.00 18.61 23.01
N TYR A 186 -1.86 18.11 22.11
CA TYR A 186 -1.41 17.14 21.18
C TYR A 186 -0.34 17.83 20.34
N GLN A 187 0.91 17.51 20.63
CA GLN A 187 2.09 18.06 19.93
C GLN A 187 2.35 17.29 18.63
N GLY A 188 1.31 16.79 17.99
CA GLY A 188 1.43 16.16 16.70
C GLY A 188 1.72 17.18 15.62
N ALA A 189 2.73 16.95 14.83
CA ALA A 189 3.07 17.75 13.64
C ALA A 189 2.02 17.62 12.50
N VAL A 190 0.93 16.91 12.72
CA VAL A 190 -0.08 16.54 11.71
C VAL A 190 -1.48 16.93 12.14
N PRO A 191 -2.34 17.31 11.19
CA PRO A 191 -3.73 17.68 11.46
C PRO A 191 -4.52 16.55 12.13
N TYR A 192 -5.33 16.86 13.11
CA TYR A 192 -6.20 15.89 13.78
C TYR A 192 -7.58 15.87 13.12
N PHE A 193 -7.75 15.15 12.07
CA PHE A 193 -9.05 14.79 11.51
C PHE A 193 -8.99 13.34 11.03
N THR A 194 -10.13 12.77 10.71
CA THR A 194 -10.21 11.36 10.34
C THR A 194 -10.60 11.25 8.87
N PRO A 195 -9.63 11.00 7.96
CA PRO A 195 -9.91 10.72 6.57
C PRO A 195 -10.81 9.50 6.41
N VAL A 196 -11.64 9.50 5.36
CA VAL A 196 -12.50 8.37 5.01
C VAL A 196 -12.54 8.25 3.49
N GLY A 197 -12.50 7.03 2.96
CA GLY A 197 -12.76 6.80 1.54
C GLY A 197 -11.72 5.94 0.83
N VAL A 198 -11.64 6.11 -0.48
CA VAL A 198 -10.78 5.32 -1.36
C VAL A 198 -9.47 6.06 -1.58
N TYR A 199 -8.36 5.55 -1.03
CA TYR A 199 -7.05 6.19 -1.19
C TYR A 199 -6.13 5.47 -2.19
N GLY A 200 -6.43 4.23 -2.53
CA GLY A 200 -5.70 3.45 -3.54
C GLY A 200 -6.55 3.11 -4.77
N PRO A 201 -5.93 2.68 -5.88
CA PRO A 201 -6.64 2.28 -7.08
C PRO A 201 -7.69 1.21 -6.86
N VAL A 202 -8.78 1.28 -7.61
CA VAL A 202 -9.81 0.23 -7.70
C VAL A 202 -9.76 -0.36 -9.09
N SER A 203 -9.57 -1.67 -9.21
CA SER A 203 -9.36 -2.33 -10.50
C SER A 203 -10.18 -3.60 -10.68
N LEU A 204 -10.63 -3.83 -11.90
CA LEU A 204 -11.09 -5.14 -12.36
C LEU A 204 -9.87 -5.93 -12.84
N VAL A 205 -9.66 -7.10 -12.26
CA VAL A 205 -8.57 -8.00 -12.64
C VAL A 205 -9.17 -9.22 -13.33
N TYR A 206 -9.10 -9.23 -14.66
CA TYR A 206 -9.48 -10.39 -15.46
C TYR A 206 -8.34 -11.40 -15.44
N TYR A 207 -8.65 -12.68 -15.23
CA TYR A 207 -7.64 -13.73 -15.09
C TYR A 207 -8.05 -15.02 -15.80
N GLU A 208 -7.07 -15.89 -16.03
CA GLU A 208 -7.26 -17.23 -16.59
C GLU A 208 -7.16 -18.28 -15.47
N GLU A 209 -7.28 -19.54 -15.82
CA GLU A 209 -7.13 -20.62 -14.83
C GLU A 209 -5.71 -20.75 -14.32
N GLU A 210 -4.74 -20.67 -15.23
CA GLU A 210 -3.33 -20.62 -14.90
C GLU A 210 -2.94 -19.20 -14.51
N GLU A 211 -2.69 -18.96 -13.22
CA GLU A 211 -2.35 -17.66 -12.67
C GLU A 211 -1.20 -17.75 -11.66
N ILE A 212 -0.35 -16.74 -11.63
CA ILE A 212 0.64 -16.52 -10.56
C ILE A 212 -0.07 -15.79 -9.42
N ARG A 213 -0.09 -16.40 -8.21
CA ARG A 213 -0.76 -15.85 -7.03
C ARG A 213 0.19 -15.31 -5.98
N ASP A 214 1.40 -15.83 -5.96
CA ASP A 214 2.43 -15.41 -5.02
C ASP A 214 3.80 -15.53 -5.67
N ASP A 215 4.65 -14.56 -5.42
CA ASP A 215 5.99 -14.51 -5.95
C ASP A 215 7.02 -14.13 -4.88
N PHE A 216 8.12 -14.84 -4.87
CA PHE A 216 9.34 -14.47 -4.21
C PHE A 216 10.46 -14.42 -5.24
N ILE A 217 11.05 -13.23 -5.38
CA ILE A 217 12.18 -13.00 -6.27
C ILE A 217 13.23 -12.25 -5.46
N GLN A 218 14.44 -12.78 -5.37
CA GLN A 218 15.54 -12.14 -4.67
C GLN A 218 16.84 -12.31 -5.45
N ALA A 219 17.52 -11.19 -5.69
CA ALA A 219 18.86 -11.17 -6.27
C ALA A 219 19.89 -10.93 -5.17
N ARG A 220 20.90 -11.81 -5.09
CA ARG A 220 21.98 -11.74 -4.11
C ARG A 220 23.33 -11.83 -4.83
N ALA A 221 24.25 -10.96 -4.46
CA ALA A 221 25.65 -11.07 -4.89
C ALA A 221 26.44 -11.90 -3.88
N GLU A 222 27.26 -12.81 -4.37
CA GLU A 222 28.15 -13.64 -3.56
C GLU A 222 29.56 -13.02 -3.40
N ALA A 223 30.34 -13.58 -2.51
CA ALA A 223 31.67 -13.05 -2.18
C ALA A 223 32.69 -13.25 -3.33
N ASP A 224 32.45 -14.24 -4.17
CA ASP A 224 33.30 -14.57 -5.33
C ASP A 224 33.00 -13.71 -6.57
N GLY A 225 31.98 -12.84 -6.50
CA GLY A 225 31.58 -11.96 -7.57
C GLY A 225 30.40 -12.49 -8.42
N ASN A 226 29.97 -13.72 -8.18
CA ASN A 226 28.78 -14.28 -8.84
C ASN A 226 27.48 -13.78 -8.19
N GLY A 227 26.38 -13.99 -8.86
CA GLY A 227 25.04 -13.69 -8.35
C GLY A 227 24.20 -14.94 -8.23
N VAL A 228 23.23 -14.89 -7.31
CA VAL A 228 22.19 -15.89 -7.19
C VAL A 228 20.84 -15.20 -7.27
N LEU A 229 19.99 -15.67 -8.19
CA LEU A 229 18.60 -15.29 -8.31
C LEU A 229 17.75 -16.41 -7.72
N SER A 230 17.19 -16.18 -6.54
CA SER A 230 16.26 -17.11 -5.88
C SER A 230 14.84 -16.81 -6.28
N ILE A 231 14.10 -17.84 -6.66
CA ILE A 231 12.71 -17.75 -7.11
C ILE A 231 11.89 -18.79 -6.34
N GLU A 232 10.81 -18.32 -5.71
CA GLU A 232 9.79 -19.18 -5.16
C GLU A 232 8.44 -18.63 -5.58
N MET A 233 7.63 -19.42 -6.28
CA MET A 233 6.37 -18.98 -6.81
C MET A 233 5.31 -20.05 -6.66
N ARG A 234 4.06 -19.62 -6.59
CA ARG A 234 2.89 -20.48 -6.56
C ARG A 234 1.70 -19.81 -7.23
N GLY A 235 0.78 -20.63 -7.68
CA GLY A 235 -0.40 -20.14 -8.34
C GLY A 235 -1.47 -21.19 -8.54
N THR A 236 -2.48 -20.84 -9.30
CA THR A 236 -3.62 -21.71 -9.66
C THR A 236 -3.44 -22.33 -11.04
N GLY A 237 -4.25 -23.34 -11.34
CA GLY A 237 -4.21 -24.06 -12.62
C GLY A 237 -3.05 -25.06 -12.72
N ARG A 238 -2.70 -25.41 -13.96
CA ARG A 238 -1.69 -26.44 -14.28
C ARG A 238 -0.81 -26.01 -15.44
N PRO A 239 0.08 -25.03 -15.24
CA PRO A 239 1.01 -24.63 -16.29
C PRO A 239 2.03 -25.74 -16.61
N ASP A 240 2.46 -25.79 -17.87
CA ASP A 240 3.44 -26.77 -18.31
C ASP A 240 4.87 -26.30 -18.04
N THR A 241 5.09 -24.98 -18.13
CA THR A 241 6.43 -24.37 -18.05
C THR A 241 6.36 -23.02 -17.36
N LEU A 242 7.37 -22.73 -16.55
CA LEU A 242 7.71 -21.39 -16.05
C LEU A 242 9.05 -21.00 -16.66
N THR A 243 9.13 -19.82 -17.27
CA THR A 243 10.35 -19.28 -17.86
C THR A 243 10.71 -17.97 -17.20
N VAL A 244 11.97 -17.85 -16.79
CA VAL A 244 12.55 -16.65 -16.22
C VAL A 244 13.49 -16.05 -17.25
N HIS A 245 13.29 -14.79 -17.58
CA HIS A 245 14.19 -13.98 -18.38
C HIS A 245 14.74 -12.86 -17.51
N TRP A 246 16.01 -12.54 -17.62
CA TRP A 246 16.62 -11.37 -16.98
C TRP A 246 17.50 -10.63 -17.97
N ASP A 247 17.46 -9.31 -17.91
CA ASP A 247 18.21 -8.43 -18.79
C ASP A 247 18.70 -7.19 -18.04
N PHE A 248 19.97 -6.82 -18.26
CA PHE A 248 20.61 -5.64 -17.69
C PHE A 248 20.66 -4.45 -18.68
N SER A 249 19.97 -4.51 -19.80
CA SER A 249 19.85 -3.39 -20.75
C SER A 249 19.05 -2.28 -20.05
N GLY A 250 19.76 -1.23 -19.66
CA GLY A 250 19.15 -0.07 -18.98
C GLY A 250 18.27 0.77 -19.92
N GLU A 251 17.40 1.61 -19.34
CA GLU A 251 16.49 2.54 -20.03
C GLU A 251 17.15 3.46 -21.09
N ASN A 252 18.48 3.55 -21.15
CA ASN A 252 19.23 4.42 -22.06
C ASN A 252 19.90 3.71 -23.25
N GLY A 253 19.56 2.45 -23.53
CA GLY A 253 20.10 1.75 -24.70
C GLY A 253 21.63 1.66 -24.76
N LYS A 254 22.34 1.95 -23.68
CA LYS A 254 23.77 1.67 -23.54
C LYS A 254 23.91 0.18 -23.36
N GLU A 255 24.42 -0.49 -24.37
CA GLU A 255 24.85 -1.89 -24.32
C GLU A 255 25.78 -2.09 -23.13
N LYS A 256 25.24 -2.47 -21.98
CA LYS A 256 26.01 -3.00 -20.85
C LYS A 256 26.21 -4.49 -21.08
N GLY A 257 26.94 -4.86 -22.12
CA GLY A 257 27.36 -6.21 -22.43
C GLY A 257 26.23 -7.24 -22.32
N ASP A 258 26.25 -8.26 -23.12
CA ASP A 258 25.28 -9.36 -23.22
C ASP A 258 25.26 -10.22 -21.92
N LYS A 259 24.78 -9.62 -20.80
CA LYS A 259 24.70 -10.26 -19.47
C LYS A 259 23.28 -10.71 -19.10
N GLY A 260 22.37 -10.69 -20.05
CA GLY A 260 21.04 -11.27 -19.91
C GLY A 260 21.05 -12.79 -19.98
N GLY A 261 19.94 -13.39 -19.61
CA GLY A 261 19.77 -14.83 -19.67
C GLY A 261 18.32 -15.29 -19.60
N SER A 262 18.14 -16.57 -19.82
CA SER A 262 16.82 -17.20 -19.69
C SER A 262 16.97 -18.63 -19.19
N LYS A 263 16.07 -19.03 -18.30
CA LYS A 263 16.00 -20.41 -17.81
C LYS A 263 14.56 -20.84 -17.68
N SER A 264 14.26 -22.05 -18.12
CA SER A 264 12.91 -22.62 -18.06
C SER A 264 12.88 -23.80 -17.10
N PHE A 265 11.76 -23.91 -16.39
CA PHE A 265 11.52 -24.93 -15.38
C PHE A 265 10.15 -25.56 -15.57
N ARG A 266 9.96 -26.72 -15.00
CA ARG A 266 8.67 -27.40 -14.91
C ARG A 266 8.14 -27.20 -13.48
N PRO A 267 6.98 -26.51 -13.30
CA PRO A 267 6.37 -26.37 -11.98
C PRO A 267 5.92 -27.73 -11.40
N ASP A 268 5.97 -27.84 -10.07
CA ASP A 268 5.34 -28.94 -9.34
C ASP A 268 3.83 -28.67 -9.25
N VAL A 269 3.06 -29.47 -10.00
CA VAL A 269 1.60 -29.30 -10.13
C VAL A 269 0.87 -30.29 -9.21
N ARG A 270 -0.02 -29.76 -8.37
CA ARG A 270 -0.85 -30.51 -7.41
C ARG A 270 -2.34 -30.23 -7.65
N GLU A 271 -3.20 -30.82 -6.81
CA GLU A 271 -4.66 -30.63 -6.92
C GLU A 271 -5.07 -29.18 -6.65
N ASP A 272 -4.41 -28.52 -5.72
CA ASP A 272 -4.68 -27.15 -5.24
C ASP A 272 -3.95 -26.05 -6.01
N GLY A 273 -3.15 -26.43 -7.03
CA GLY A 273 -2.41 -25.47 -7.87
C GLY A 273 -1.01 -25.93 -8.24
N TRP A 274 -0.09 -24.98 -8.38
CA TRP A 274 1.29 -25.26 -8.71
C TRP A 274 2.25 -24.45 -7.85
N SER A 275 3.47 -24.97 -7.70
CA SER A 275 4.56 -24.25 -7.01
C SER A 275 5.90 -24.54 -7.68
N ILE A 276 6.86 -23.66 -7.43
CA ILE A 276 8.25 -23.83 -7.86
C ILE A 276 9.16 -23.13 -6.87
N ARG A 277 10.37 -23.70 -6.64
CA ARG A 277 11.46 -23.09 -5.89
C ARG A 277 12.76 -23.43 -6.58
N GLU A 278 13.46 -22.42 -7.08
CA GLU A 278 14.68 -22.57 -7.85
C GLU A 278 15.70 -21.49 -7.52
N GLU A 279 16.97 -21.83 -7.71
CA GLU A 279 18.09 -20.88 -7.69
C GLU A 279 18.76 -20.88 -9.06
N ILE A 280 19.05 -19.69 -9.57
CA ILE A 280 19.72 -19.46 -10.84
C ILE A 280 21.03 -18.75 -10.54
N GLU A 281 22.15 -19.38 -10.88
CA GLU A 281 23.46 -18.73 -10.86
C GLU A 281 23.55 -17.75 -12.04
N VAL A 282 24.01 -16.54 -11.76
CA VAL A 282 24.25 -15.47 -12.74
C VAL A 282 25.73 -15.10 -12.65
N ASP A 283 26.45 -15.32 -13.73
CA ASP A 283 27.88 -15.04 -13.77
C ASP A 283 28.17 -13.54 -13.73
N SER A 284 28.95 -13.12 -12.74
CA SER A 284 29.46 -11.75 -12.56
C SER A 284 28.47 -10.65 -12.91
N PRO A 285 27.26 -10.62 -12.29
CA PRO A 285 26.25 -9.62 -12.62
C PRO A 285 26.74 -8.21 -12.25
N PRO A 286 26.30 -7.15 -12.97
CA PRO A 286 26.53 -5.79 -12.55
C PRO A 286 25.89 -5.55 -11.18
N LEU A 287 26.68 -5.09 -10.20
CA LEU A 287 26.20 -4.87 -8.84
C LEU A 287 25.39 -3.58 -8.73
N TRP A 288 24.29 -3.65 -7.98
CA TRP A 288 23.57 -2.46 -7.54
C TRP A 288 24.27 -1.84 -6.32
N TRP A 289 24.42 -0.52 -6.33
CA TRP A 289 25.04 0.25 -5.28
C TRP A 289 24.14 1.33 -4.73
N PRO A 290 24.21 1.66 -3.44
CA PRO A 290 23.56 2.85 -2.93
C PRO A 290 24.21 4.11 -3.48
N ARG A 291 23.46 5.21 -3.48
CA ARG A 291 23.90 6.53 -3.93
C ARG A 291 25.27 6.91 -3.33
N GLY A 292 26.16 7.40 -4.17
CA GLY A 292 27.53 7.81 -3.80
C GLY A 292 28.56 6.67 -3.69
N PHE A 293 28.16 5.41 -3.91
CA PHE A 293 29.07 4.26 -3.82
C PHE A 293 29.32 3.54 -5.15
N GLY A 294 28.47 3.75 -6.13
CA GLY A 294 28.57 3.16 -7.47
C GLY A 294 27.26 3.31 -8.25
N GLU A 295 27.15 2.57 -9.34
CA GLU A 295 26.01 2.59 -10.26
C GLU A 295 24.81 1.79 -9.70
N GLN A 296 23.60 2.24 -9.97
CA GLN A 296 22.36 1.55 -9.64
C GLN A 296 21.99 0.57 -10.77
N ASN A 297 22.78 -0.50 -10.90
CA ASN A 297 22.52 -1.50 -11.92
C ASN A 297 21.31 -2.35 -11.56
N LEU A 298 20.25 -2.22 -12.36
CA LEU A 298 19.01 -2.98 -12.23
C LEU A 298 18.88 -3.93 -13.42
N ALA A 299 18.43 -5.14 -13.13
CA ALA A 299 17.99 -6.09 -14.15
C ALA A 299 16.46 -6.08 -14.22
N GLU A 300 15.93 -6.08 -15.42
CA GLU A 300 14.52 -6.39 -15.66
C GLU A 300 14.33 -7.90 -15.65
N ILE A 301 13.40 -8.38 -14.83
CA ILE A 301 13.03 -9.79 -14.73
C ILE A 301 11.63 -9.94 -15.27
N ASN A 302 11.48 -10.77 -16.31
CA ASN A 302 10.19 -11.23 -16.82
C ASN A 302 10.03 -12.72 -16.53
N ILE A 303 9.00 -13.07 -15.78
CA ILE A 303 8.66 -14.46 -15.46
C ILE A 303 7.31 -14.79 -16.09
N GLU A 304 7.30 -15.78 -16.95
CA GLU A 304 6.11 -16.23 -17.69
C GLU A 304 5.74 -17.65 -17.32
N ILE A 305 4.45 -17.91 -17.12
CA ILE A 305 3.90 -19.27 -17.10
C ILE A 305 3.17 -19.59 -18.39
N ARG A 306 3.36 -20.80 -18.89
CA ARG A 306 2.80 -21.23 -20.17
C ARG A 306 2.01 -22.55 -20.04
N LYS A 307 0.95 -22.64 -20.82
CA LYS A 307 0.15 -23.85 -21.03
C LYS A 307 0.03 -24.11 -22.53
N ASN A 308 0.37 -25.31 -22.99
CA ASN A 308 0.36 -25.66 -24.41
C ASN A 308 1.07 -24.64 -25.31
N GLY A 309 2.23 -24.13 -24.84
CA GLY A 309 3.05 -23.12 -25.53
C GLY A 309 2.53 -21.68 -25.47
N LYS A 310 1.31 -21.44 -24.96
CA LYS A 310 0.73 -20.09 -24.83
C LYS A 310 1.04 -19.50 -23.47
N VAL A 311 1.43 -18.22 -23.42
CA VAL A 311 1.60 -17.46 -22.16
C VAL A 311 0.22 -17.26 -21.52
N CYS A 312 0.07 -17.69 -20.26
CA CYS A 312 -1.16 -17.56 -19.48
C CYS A 312 -1.08 -16.35 -18.54
N ASP A 313 0.04 -16.21 -17.82
CA ASP A 313 0.29 -15.08 -16.93
C ASP A 313 1.78 -14.74 -16.92
N HIS A 314 2.13 -13.52 -16.46
CA HIS A 314 3.51 -13.08 -16.35
C HIS A 314 3.68 -12.04 -15.24
N ILE A 315 4.91 -11.92 -14.73
CA ILE A 315 5.34 -10.90 -13.80
C ILE A 315 6.55 -10.18 -14.39
N LEU A 316 6.52 -8.85 -14.34
CA LEU A 316 7.64 -7.99 -14.69
C LEU A 316 8.09 -7.24 -13.43
N LYS A 317 9.36 -7.39 -13.07
CA LYS A 317 9.97 -6.69 -11.92
C LYS A 317 11.38 -6.21 -12.25
N ARG A 318 11.86 -5.24 -11.47
CA ARG A 318 13.27 -4.85 -11.46
C ARG A 318 13.94 -5.36 -10.21
N ILE A 319 15.16 -5.85 -10.35
CA ILE A 319 15.97 -6.34 -9.24
C ILE A 319 17.41 -5.81 -9.35
N GLY A 320 18.13 -5.80 -8.23
CA GLY A 320 19.56 -5.45 -8.22
C GLY A 320 20.37 -6.46 -7.41
N PHE A 321 21.47 -6.91 -7.97
CA PHE A 321 22.38 -7.82 -7.28
C PHE A 321 23.23 -7.05 -6.29
N ARG A 322 23.11 -7.38 -5.02
CA ARG A 322 23.88 -6.80 -3.94
C ARG A 322 24.08 -7.77 -2.79
N ARG A 323 25.11 -7.52 -1.99
CA ARG A 323 25.37 -8.22 -0.73
C ARG A 323 25.33 -7.22 0.42
N ILE A 324 24.45 -7.46 1.40
CA ILE A 324 24.38 -6.67 2.64
C ILE A 324 24.95 -7.49 3.77
N GLN A 325 25.81 -6.87 4.57
CA GLN A 325 26.36 -7.43 5.80
C GLN A 325 26.26 -6.38 6.90
N MET A 326 25.89 -6.81 8.09
CA MET A 326 25.88 -5.99 9.29
C MET A 326 26.91 -6.56 10.27
N GLU A 327 27.96 -5.82 10.53
CA GLU A 327 29.06 -6.24 11.41
C GLU A 327 28.66 -6.11 12.90
N VAL A 328 28.12 -4.95 13.23
CA VAL A 328 27.52 -4.64 14.54
C VAL A 328 26.27 -3.81 14.28
N PRO A 329 25.37 -3.61 15.25
CA PRO A 329 24.17 -2.81 15.02
C PRO A 329 24.49 -1.49 14.31
N PHE A 330 23.79 -1.25 13.19
CA PHE A 330 23.93 -0.07 12.32
C PHE A 330 25.28 0.10 11.58
N ALA A 331 26.18 -0.86 11.62
CA ALA A 331 27.41 -0.86 10.82
C ALA A 331 27.23 -1.73 9.58
N TYR A 332 26.78 -1.14 8.50
CA TYR A 332 26.47 -1.84 7.25
C TYR A 332 27.63 -1.84 6.27
N HIS A 333 27.83 -2.99 5.63
CA HIS A 333 28.68 -3.13 4.44
C HIS A 333 27.79 -3.58 3.28
N ILE A 334 27.84 -2.85 2.18
CA ILE A 334 27.15 -3.20 0.94
C ILE A 334 28.22 -3.50 -0.11
N ASN A 335 28.18 -4.70 -0.67
CA ASN A 335 29.18 -5.23 -1.61
C ASN A 335 30.62 -5.09 -1.06
N GLY A 336 30.80 -5.32 0.25
CA GLY A 336 32.08 -5.24 0.94
C GLY A 336 32.55 -3.82 1.29
N LYS A 337 31.85 -2.76 0.90
CA LYS A 337 32.17 -1.38 1.30
C LYS A 337 31.32 -0.94 2.48
N LYS A 338 31.97 -0.33 3.48
CA LYS A 338 31.25 0.26 4.62
C LYS A 338 30.43 1.46 4.16
N VAL A 339 29.13 1.42 4.46
CA VAL A 339 28.17 2.47 4.10
C VAL A 339 27.70 3.19 5.36
N ARG A 340 27.88 4.50 5.41
CA ARG A 340 27.30 5.34 6.45
C ARG A 340 25.89 5.71 6.00
N LEU A 341 24.90 5.43 6.83
CA LEU A 341 23.51 5.86 6.61
C LEU A 341 23.39 7.34 6.93
N PHE A 342 22.87 8.10 5.99
CA PHE A 342 22.63 9.52 6.10
C PHE A 342 21.25 9.85 5.58
N GLY A 343 20.33 10.19 6.47
CA GLY A 343 18.93 10.38 6.10
C GLY A 343 18.02 10.80 7.24
N GLY A 344 16.74 10.58 7.06
CA GLY A 344 15.71 10.92 8.02
C GLY A 344 14.46 10.08 7.90
N SER A 345 13.54 10.26 8.85
CA SER A 345 12.20 9.68 8.78
C SER A 345 11.39 10.35 7.68
N LEU A 346 10.63 9.54 6.96
CA LEU A 346 9.62 9.97 6.03
C LEU A 346 8.25 9.76 6.67
N ASP A 347 7.62 10.88 7.04
CA ASP A 347 6.22 10.93 7.40
C ASP A 347 5.35 11.00 6.14
N PRO A 348 4.04 10.79 6.23
CA PRO A 348 3.15 11.02 5.10
C PRO A 348 3.38 12.41 4.49
N LEU A 349 3.55 12.47 3.16
CA LEU A 349 3.83 13.72 2.44
C LEU A 349 2.72 14.75 2.57
N GLN A 350 1.56 14.31 2.99
CA GLN A 350 0.39 15.14 3.25
C GLN A 350 -0.34 14.62 4.49
N GLY A 351 -0.79 15.56 5.35
CA GLY A 351 -1.54 15.21 6.54
C GLY A 351 -3.07 15.16 6.33
N TYR A 352 -3.59 15.49 5.14
CA TYR A 352 -5.03 15.58 4.90
C TYR A 352 -5.59 14.52 3.93
N THR A 353 -4.76 13.86 3.16
CA THR A 353 -5.16 12.75 2.29
C THR A 353 -4.12 11.65 2.29
N HIS A 354 -4.58 10.41 2.16
CA HIS A 354 -3.71 9.25 1.96
C HIS A 354 -3.56 8.89 0.47
N CYS A 355 -4.22 9.63 -0.42
CA CYS A 355 -4.05 9.46 -1.85
C CYS A 355 -2.64 9.82 -2.28
N TYR A 356 -2.04 8.96 -3.11
CA TYR A 356 -0.70 9.16 -3.64
C TYR A 356 -0.59 10.45 -4.46
N GLN A 357 0.49 11.20 -4.24
CA GLN A 357 0.74 12.52 -4.83
C GLN A 357 2.07 12.54 -5.60
N PRO A 358 2.10 12.16 -6.88
CA PRO A 358 3.33 12.03 -7.67
C PRO A 358 4.20 13.29 -7.72
N ASP A 359 3.57 14.47 -7.77
CA ASP A 359 4.31 15.74 -7.81
C ASP A 359 5.04 16.06 -6.50
N ARG A 360 4.46 15.68 -5.37
CA ARG A 360 5.11 15.85 -4.06
C ARG A 360 6.25 14.87 -3.88
N GLU A 361 6.06 13.64 -4.34
CA GLU A 361 7.11 12.64 -4.32
C GLU A 361 8.30 13.05 -5.18
N ARG A 362 8.06 13.55 -6.39
CA ARG A 362 9.14 14.08 -7.24
C ARG A 362 9.95 15.15 -6.53
N ARG A 363 9.28 16.11 -5.86
CA ARG A 363 9.95 17.15 -5.06
C ARG A 363 10.72 16.58 -3.90
N LEU A 364 10.17 15.57 -3.21
CA LEU A 364 10.88 14.86 -2.13
C LEU A 364 12.20 14.31 -2.66
N PHE A 365 12.20 13.58 -3.77
CA PHE A 365 13.42 13.01 -4.33
C PHE A 365 14.43 14.09 -4.77
N GLU A 366 14.00 15.19 -5.33
CA GLU A 366 14.87 16.36 -5.63
C GLU A 366 15.52 16.90 -4.34
N MET A 367 14.77 17.03 -3.25
CA MET A 367 15.31 17.48 -1.95
C MET A 367 16.28 16.47 -1.34
N VAL A 368 15.94 15.19 -1.39
CA VAL A 368 16.78 14.07 -0.93
C VAL A 368 18.13 14.07 -1.65
N GLU A 369 18.11 14.24 -2.97
CA GLU A 369 19.32 14.29 -3.79
C GLU A 369 20.16 15.54 -3.51
N ASN A 370 19.55 16.71 -3.42
CA ASN A 370 20.24 17.97 -3.12
C ASN A 370 20.87 17.98 -1.71
N ALA A 371 20.27 17.29 -0.76
CA ALA A 371 20.79 17.14 0.59
C ALA A 371 21.82 16.01 0.73
N ASN A 372 22.17 15.30 -0.36
CA ASN A 372 23.04 14.11 -0.35
C ASN A 372 22.56 12.99 0.60
N ILE A 373 21.27 12.90 0.83
CA ILE A 373 20.65 11.83 1.59
C ILE A 373 20.76 10.52 0.81
N ASN A 374 21.14 9.43 1.49
CA ASN A 374 21.22 8.10 0.92
C ASN A 374 20.26 7.08 1.57
N THR A 375 19.50 7.48 2.60
CA THR A 375 18.63 6.58 3.35
C THR A 375 17.36 7.30 3.76
N LEU A 376 16.20 6.66 3.55
CA LEU A 376 14.91 7.09 4.05
C LEU A 376 14.35 6.02 4.99
N ARG A 377 13.85 6.45 6.14
CA ARG A 377 13.11 5.60 7.08
C ARG A 377 11.63 5.80 6.85
N ILE A 378 10.94 4.74 6.42
CA ILE A 378 9.49 4.73 6.30
C ILE A 378 8.93 4.48 7.70
N TRP A 379 8.33 5.51 8.26
CA TRP A 379 7.91 5.55 9.65
C TRP A 379 6.73 4.59 9.92
N GLY A 380 6.69 4.01 11.14
CA GLY A 380 5.69 3.02 11.55
C GLY A 380 4.26 3.55 11.68
N GLU A 381 4.06 4.85 11.66
CA GLU A 381 2.74 5.49 11.54
C GLU A 381 2.51 6.08 10.14
N GLY A 382 3.32 5.65 9.18
CA GLY A 382 3.17 6.04 7.79
C GLY A 382 1.97 5.39 7.11
N ILE A 383 1.82 5.72 5.83
CA ILE A 383 0.85 5.12 4.92
C ILE A 383 1.55 4.11 4.01
N PRO A 384 0.83 3.11 3.46
CA PRO A 384 1.38 2.26 2.42
C PRO A 384 1.78 3.11 1.20
N LEU A 385 3.08 3.19 0.94
CA LEU A 385 3.58 3.86 -0.26
C LEU A 385 3.38 2.97 -1.49
N PRO A 386 3.16 3.52 -2.70
CA PRO A 386 3.00 2.74 -3.91
C PRO A 386 4.33 2.10 -4.36
N ASP A 387 4.26 1.11 -5.26
CA ASP A 387 5.44 0.42 -5.75
C ASP A 387 6.38 1.36 -6.50
N GLU A 388 5.83 2.36 -7.18
CA GLU A 388 6.58 3.40 -7.90
C GLU A 388 7.56 4.16 -6.99
N PHE A 389 7.21 4.37 -5.73
CA PHE A 389 8.11 5.00 -4.75
C PHE A 389 9.37 4.15 -4.50
N TYR A 390 9.19 2.85 -4.32
CA TYR A 390 10.30 1.94 -4.09
C TYR A 390 11.13 1.73 -5.36
N ASP A 391 10.49 1.69 -6.52
CA ASP A 391 11.16 1.69 -7.82
C ASP A 391 12.05 2.92 -8.02
N GLU A 392 11.58 4.10 -7.60
CA GLU A 392 12.41 5.32 -7.66
C GLU A 392 13.57 5.28 -6.66
N CYS A 393 13.39 4.70 -5.47
CA CYS A 393 14.48 4.47 -4.54
C CYS A 393 15.55 3.53 -5.13
N ASP A 394 15.12 2.46 -5.79
CA ASP A 394 16.02 1.53 -6.49
C ASP A 394 16.85 2.21 -7.58
N LYS A 395 16.21 3.05 -8.41
CA LYS A 395 16.87 3.80 -9.51
C LYS A 395 17.85 4.86 -9.00
N ARG A 396 17.53 5.48 -7.85
CA ARG A 396 18.33 6.57 -7.26
C ARG A 396 19.37 6.11 -6.26
N GLY A 397 19.35 4.82 -5.90
CA GLY A 397 20.25 4.25 -4.88
C GLY A 397 19.95 4.71 -3.47
N ILE A 398 18.70 5.04 -3.16
CA ILE A 398 18.27 5.48 -1.84
C ILE A 398 17.88 4.26 -1.03
N LEU A 399 18.60 4.01 0.05
CA LEU A 399 18.33 2.89 0.95
C LEU A 399 17.05 3.11 1.74
N ILE A 400 16.29 2.04 1.96
CA ILE A 400 15.05 2.06 2.73
C ILE A 400 15.20 1.30 4.04
N TRP A 401 14.91 2.00 5.12
CA TRP A 401 14.60 1.43 6.43
C TRP A 401 13.08 1.35 6.53
N GLN A 402 12.53 0.14 6.40
CA GLN A 402 11.09 -0.06 6.42
C GLN A 402 10.64 -0.49 7.80
N GLU A 403 9.75 0.30 8.42
CA GLU A 403 9.04 -0.14 9.62
C GLU A 403 7.76 -0.87 9.25
N PHE A 404 7.37 -1.85 10.08
CA PHE A 404 6.01 -2.35 10.08
C PHE A 404 5.10 -1.28 10.68
N PHE A 405 3.83 -1.24 10.23
CA PHE A 405 2.89 -0.17 10.59
C PHE A 405 2.37 -0.30 12.03
N LEU A 406 3.30 -0.27 12.96
CA LEU A 406 3.09 -0.27 14.41
C LEU A 406 3.76 1.00 14.97
N GLY A 407 3.00 2.08 15.09
CA GLY A 407 3.46 3.33 15.68
C GLY A 407 2.94 3.53 17.09
N HIS A 408 3.27 4.62 17.72
CA HIS A 408 2.94 5.02 19.10
C HIS A 408 1.70 4.37 19.73
N GLY A 409 1.78 3.97 20.96
CA GLY A 409 0.65 3.50 21.73
C GLY A 409 0.68 2.01 22.03
N ALA A 410 -0.21 1.60 22.91
CA ALA A 410 -0.42 0.18 23.26
C ALA A 410 -1.39 -0.45 22.26
N TYR A 411 -0.98 -1.55 21.67
CA TYR A 411 -1.87 -2.38 20.84
C TYR A 411 -2.44 -3.48 21.71
N PRO A 412 -3.76 -3.74 21.66
CA PRO A 412 -4.36 -4.84 22.41
C PRO A 412 -3.76 -6.18 22.02
N ASP A 413 -3.39 -6.99 23.00
CA ASP A 413 -2.89 -8.34 22.77
C ASP A 413 -4.06 -9.32 22.58
N SER A 414 -4.74 -9.23 21.44
CA SER A 414 -5.82 -10.13 21.05
C SER A 414 -5.43 -10.95 19.82
N GLU A 415 -6.04 -12.12 19.67
CA GLU A 415 -5.83 -12.97 18.50
C GLU A 415 -6.13 -12.22 17.19
N LYS A 416 -7.20 -11.42 17.15
CA LYS A 416 -7.58 -10.62 15.99
C LYS A 416 -6.48 -9.63 15.61
N ILE A 417 -5.87 -8.92 16.56
CA ILE A 417 -4.79 -7.95 16.29
C ILE A 417 -3.52 -8.66 15.86
N ARG A 418 -3.16 -9.77 16.49
CA ARG A 418 -2.01 -10.58 16.06
C ARG A 418 -2.18 -11.09 14.63
N ASP A 419 -3.39 -11.52 14.25
CA ASP A 419 -3.71 -11.95 12.88
C ASP A 419 -3.57 -10.81 11.87
N PHE A 420 -4.08 -9.62 12.17
CA PHE A 420 -3.87 -8.42 11.34
C PHE A 420 -2.39 -8.11 11.18
N CYS A 421 -1.64 -7.98 12.26
CA CYS A 421 -0.21 -7.68 12.21
C CYS A 421 0.57 -8.72 11.38
N LYS A 422 0.22 -9.99 11.53
CA LYS A 422 0.83 -11.07 10.75
C LYS A 422 0.54 -10.93 9.25
N LYS A 423 -0.72 -10.73 8.88
CA LYS A 423 -1.12 -10.56 7.47
C LYS A 423 -0.50 -9.33 6.84
N GLU A 424 -0.49 -8.21 7.56
CA GLU A 424 0.16 -6.98 7.10
C GLU A 424 1.66 -7.17 6.90
N ALA A 425 2.35 -7.79 7.86
CA ALA A 425 3.77 -8.06 7.75
C ALA A 425 4.07 -9.02 6.58
N GLU A 426 3.30 -10.08 6.41
CA GLU A 426 3.45 -11.00 5.29
C GLU A 426 3.22 -10.29 3.95
N TYR A 427 2.18 -9.47 3.84
CA TYR A 427 1.89 -8.69 2.63
C TYR A 427 3.02 -7.72 2.31
N LEU A 428 3.44 -6.91 3.29
CA LEU A 428 4.47 -5.90 3.12
C LEU A 428 5.81 -6.53 2.72
N VAL A 429 6.22 -7.60 3.42
CA VAL A 429 7.46 -8.31 3.12
C VAL A 429 7.43 -8.92 1.72
N ARG A 430 6.35 -9.60 1.35
CA ARG A 430 6.23 -10.21 0.01
C ARG A 430 6.29 -9.16 -1.08
N ARG A 431 5.62 -8.03 -0.88
CA ARG A 431 5.59 -6.93 -1.84
C ARG A 431 6.96 -6.29 -2.04
N LEU A 432 7.72 -6.05 -0.97
CA LEU A 432 8.91 -5.19 -1.01
C LEU A 432 10.25 -5.93 -1.02
N ARG A 433 10.30 -7.20 -0.69
CA ARG A 433 11.56 -7.96 -0.49
C ARG A 433 12.47 -8.07 -1.71
N HIS A 434 11.97 -7.79 -2.92
CA HIS A 434 12.76 -7.82 -4.15
C HIS A 434 13.51 -6.52 -4.44
N HIS A 435 13.14 -5.40 -3.78
CA HIS A 435 13.79 -4.10 -4.01
C HIS A 435 15.23 -4.07 -3.46
N PRO A 436 16.22 -3.76 -4.30
CA PRO A 436 17.60 -3.63 -3.82
C PRO A 436 17.82 -2.44 -2.89
N SER A 437 16.98 -1.42 -2.92
CA SER A 437 16.99 -0.32 -1.96
C SER A 437 16.62 -0.73 -0.55
N LEU A 438 15.83 -1.78 -0.35
CA LEU A 438 15.42 -2.24 0.97
C LEU A 438 16.61 -2.74 1.78
N LEU A 439 17.01 -1.99 2.82
CA LEU A 439 18.16 -2.28 3.66
C LEU A 439 17.79 -3.15 4.86
N LEU A 440 16.74 -2.77 5.58
CA LEU A 440 16.34 -3.45 6.81
C LEU A 440 14.84 -3.31 7.07
N TRP A 441 14.34 -4.25 7.88
CA TRP A 441 13.02 -4.23 8.47
C TRP A 441 13.11 -3.82 9.94
N CYS A 442 12.15 -3.01 10.42
CA CYS A 442 12.06 -2.61 11.81
C CYS A 442 10.66 -2.92 12.36
N GLY A 443 10.60 -3.37 13.61
CA GLY A 443 9.37 -3.85 14.23
C GLY A 443 8.27 -2.80 14.42
N GLY A 444 8.64 -1.52 14.48
CA GLY A 444 7.71 -0.41 14.65
C GLY A 444 8.36 0.78 15.33
N ASN A 445 7.58 1.84 15.58
CA ASN A 445 8.03 3.10 16.16
C ASN A 445 7.46 3.31 17.56
N GLU A 446 8.35 3.51 18.56
CA GLU A 446 7.99 3.92 19.93
C GLU A 446 6.82 3.13 20.55
N ASN A 447 6.75 1.85 20.25
CA ASN A 447 5.80 0.97 20.92
C ASN A 447 6.21 0.89 22.40
N PRO A 448 5.28 1.11 23.35
CA PRO A 448 5.63 1.00 24.75
C PRO A 448 6.20 -0.38 25.02
N ASN A 449 7.38 -0.40 25.62
CA ASN A 449 7.97 -1.62 26.10
C ASN A 449 6.95 -2.25 27.03
N GLY A 450 6.46 -3.43 26.68
CA GLY A 450 5.76 -4.27 27.64
C GLY A 450 6.72 -4.49 28.79
N GLY A 451 6.55 -3.70 29.84
CA GLY A 451 7.26 -3.85 31.10
C GLY A 451 6.69 -5.03 31.85
#